data_02800a464157337799c0828e25ac0059
#
_entry.id   02800a464157337799c0828e25ac0059
#
_cell.length_a   1.000
_cell.length_b   1.000
_cell.length_c   1.000
_cell.angle_alpha   90.00
_cell.angle_beta   90.00
_cell.angle_gamma   90.00
#
_symmetry.space_group_name_H-M   'P 1'
#
loop_
_entity.id
_entity.type
_entity.pdbx_description
1 polymer ?
#
loop_
_entity_poly.entity_id
_entity_poly.type
_entity_poly.pdbx_seq_one_letter_code
_entity_poly.pdbx_strand_id
1 'polypeptide(L)'
;MKKTLALTLAAAMTLSLAACGSSASSASSAATSTESTSTDTSAATSTAAESGTVENKDKPLVWFNRQPSNSTTGELDTEALNFNGNTYYVGFDANQGAELQGKMIADYIKAHADTIDRNGDGVIGYVLAIGDIGHNDSIARTRGVRSALGTAVEGSNGIVSDPVGTNADGSATQVQDGTIDVDGTTFAVRELASQEMKNSAGATWDAGTASNAISAWASSLGDSIDIVISNNDGMGMAMFNSWSQENGVPTFGYDANADAVAAIADGYGGTISQHADVQAYLTLRLLRNALDGVDINTGIATPDAAGNVLSSD
;
A
#
# COMPACT_ATOMS: atom_id res chain seq x y z
N MET A 1 13.87 -33.78 21.47
CA MET A 1 12.79 -32.78 21.48
C MET A 1 13.10 -31.50 20.69
N LYS A 2 14.37 -31.14 20.39
CA LYS A 2 14.73 -29.89 19.65
C LYS A 2 14.55 -29.94 18.12
N LYS A 3 14.29 -31.08 17.50
CA LYS A 3 14.18 -31.23 16.04
C LYS A 3 12.76 -31.20 15.49
N THR A 4 11.75 -31.36 16.33
CA THR A 4 10.33 -31.39 15.92
C THR A 4 9.67 -30.00 15.89
N LEU A 5 10.24 -29.03 16.61
CA LEU A 5 9.71 -27.66 16.66
C LEU A 5 10.03 -26.85 15.39
N ALA A 6 11.16 -27.16 14.74
CA ALA A 6 11.57 -26.47 13.52
C ALA A 6 10.70 -26.80 12.29
N LEU A 7 10.07 -27.99 12.27
CA LEU A 7 9.29 -28.45 11.12
C LEU A 7 7.86 -27.89 11.12
N THR A 8 7.30 -27.60 12.29
CA THR A 8 5.96 -27.00 12.42
C THR A 8 5.95 -25.49 12.14
N LEU A 9 7.04 -24.80 12.38
CA LEU A 9 7.17 -23.37 12.09
C LEU A 9 7.28 -23.10 10.57
N ALA A 10 7.97 -24.00 9.83
CA ALA A 10 8.10 -23.88 8.38
C ALA A 10 6.77 -24.09 7.62
N ALA A 11 5.86 -24.90 8.16
CA ALA A 11 4.56 -25.17 7.53
C ALA A 11 3.57 -24.01 7.70
N ALA A 12 3.69 -23.22 8.77
CA ALA A 12 2.83 -22.04 8.99
C ALA A 12 3.23 -20.82 8.13
N MET A 13 4.51 -20.75 7.75
CA MET A 13 5.00 -19.64 6.90
C MET A 13 4.64 -19.77 5.43
N THR A 14 4.40 -20.98 4.92
CA THR A 14 4.06 -21.19 3.51
C THR A 14 2.63 -20.80 3.17
N LEU A 15 1.73 -20.63 4.14
CA LEU A 15 0.35 -20.20 3.89
C LEU A 15 0.16 -18.68 3.84
N SER A 16 1.06 -17.90 4.38
CA SER A 16 0.94 -16.44 4.40
C SER A 16 1.60 -15.74 3.21
N LEU A 17 2.47 -16.43 2.45
CA LEU A 17 3.09 -15.88 1.23
C LEU A 17 2.26 -16.09 -0.05
N ALA A 18 1.15 -16.86 0.02
CA ALA A 18 0.30 -17.11 -1.15
C ALA A 18 -0.74 -16.00 -1.44
N ALA A 19 -0.73 -14.91 -0.67
CA ALA A 19 -1.66 -13.79 -0.85
C ALA A 19 -1.14 -12.66 -1.75
N CYS A 20 0.09 -12.77 -2.30
CA CYS A 20 0.62 -11.79 -3.26
C CYS A 20 1.04 -12.48 -4.56
N GLY A 21 0.09 -12.53 -5.49
CA GLY A 21 0.33 -12.59 -6.94
C GLY A 21 0.90 -13.85 -7.53
N SER A 22 0.13 -14.53 -8.33
CA SER A 22 0.35 -14.68 -9.77
C SER A 22 -0.59 -15.73 -10.38
N SER A 23 -1.25 -15.31 -11.41
CA SER A 23 -2.00 -16.09 -12.37
C SER A 23 -1.08 -17.01 -13.16
N ALA A 24 -1.41 -18.29 -13.19
CA ALA A 24 -1.08 -19.15 -14.33
C ALA A 24 -2.14 -20.24 -14.49
N SER A 25 -2.73 -20.17 -15.66
CA SER A 25 -3.64 -21.02 -16.41
C SER A 25 -3.79 -22.51 -16.04
N SER A 26 -5.08 -22.87 -15.99
CA SER A 26 -5.77 -24.04 -16.57
C SER A 26 -5.18 -25.43 -16.49
N ALA A 27 -5.91 -26.34 -15.84
CA ALA A 27 -6.35 -27.60 -16.41
C ALA A 27 -7.57 -28.16 -15.67
N SER A 28 -8.56 -28.51 -16.46
CA SER A 28 -9.85 -29.10 -16.13
C SER A 28 -9.71 -30.48 -15.52
N SER A 29 -10.48 -30.79 -14.48
CA SER A 29 -11.18 -32.08 -14.38
C SER A 29 -12.32 -31.99 -13.35
N ALA A 30 -13.47 -32.41 -13.81
CA ALA A 30 -14.73 -32.44 -13.08
C ALA A 30 -14.76 -33.51 -12.00
N ALA A 31 -15.35 -33.20 -10.86
CA ALA A 31 -16.03 -34.17 -10.00
C ALA A 31 -17.10 -33.47 -9.15
N THR A 32 -18.24 -34.06 -9.14
CA THR A 32 -19.59 -33.82 -8.74
C THR A 32 -19.79 -33.43 -7.27
N SER A 33 -20.61 -32.41 -7.11
CA SER A 33 -21.60 -32.08 -6.07
C SER A 33 -21.53 -32.68 -4.65
N THR A 34 -21.58 -31.79 -3.65
CA THR A 34 -22.67 -31.78 -2.65
C THR A 34 -22.84 -30.36 -2.10
N GLU A 35 -24.05 -29.88 -2.16
CA GLU A 35 -24.54 -28.62 -1.63
C GLU A 35 -24.32 -28.57 -0.12
N SER A 36 -23.70 -27.50 0.34
CA SER A 36 -23.85 -27.05 1.72
C SER A 36 -23.85 -25.52 1.70
N THR A 37 -25.04 -24.97 1.83
CA THR A 37 -25.28 -23.54 2.05
C THR A 37 -24.62 -23.11 3.36
N SER A 38 -23.58 -22.30 3.28
CA SER A 38 -23.18 -21.44 4.36
C SER A 38 -22.99 -20.03 3.79
N THR A 39 -23.95 -19.19 4.09
CA THR A 39 -23.85 -17.73 4.04
C THR A 39 -22.77 -17.33 5.03
N ASP A 40 -21.59 -17.00 4.53
CA ASP A 40 -20.54 -16.41 5.34
C ASP A 40 -20.29 -14.98 4.85
N THR A 41 -20.98 -14.08 5.53
CA THR A 41 -20.73 -12.65 5.47
C THR A 41 -19.54 -12.39 6.40
N SER A 42 -18.33 -12.54 5.91
CA SER A 42 -17.13 -12.15 6.65
C SER A 42 -16.93 -10.64 6.57
N ALA A 43 -17.76 -9.89 7.27
CA ALA A 43 -17.32 -8.63 7.83
C ALA A 43 -16.34 -8.98 8.95
N ALA A 44 -15.05 -8.77 8.74
CA ALA A 44 -14.07 -8.82 9.81
C ALA A 44 -14.31 -7.63 10.74
N THR A 45 -15.33 -7.74 11.58
CA THR A 45 -15.47 -6.90 12.74
C THR A 45 -14.39 -7.36 13.70
N SER A 46 -13.39 -6.56 13.96
CA SER A 46 -12.52 -6.73 15.11
C SER A 46 -13.35 -6.43 16.36
N THR A 47 -14.17 -7.41 16.77
CA THR A 47 -14.68 -7.41 18.13
C THR A 47 -13.47 -7.57 19.04
N ALA A 48 -13.30 -6.62 19.95
CA ALA A 48 -12.42 -6.78 21.09
C ALA A 48 -12.57 -8.21 21.60
N ALA A 49 -11.48 -8.98 21.60
CA ALA A 49 -11.53 -10.37 22.02
C ALA A 49 -12.08 -10.38 23.46
N GLU A 50 -13.23 -11.03 23.62
CA GLU A 50 -13.72 -11.30 24.97
C GLU A 50 -12.56 -11.90 25.78
N SER A 51 -12.29 -11.37 26.95
CA SER A 51 -11.15 -11.68 27.80
C SER A 51 -11.19 -13.09 28.42
N GLY A 52 -11.91 -13.99 27.80
CA GLY A 52 -12.09 -15.37 28.24
C GLY A 52 -11.42 -16.35 27.30
N THR A 53 -10.29 -16.91 27.72
CA THR A 53 -9.71 -18.13 27.14
C THR A 53 -9.01 -18.04 25.78
N VAL A 54 -8.19 -17.02 25.53
CA VAL A 54 -7.18 -17.15 24.49
C VAL A 54 -6.10 -18.09 25.02
N GLU A 55 -5.99 -19.28 24.43
CA GLU A 55 -5.06 -20.35 24.87
C GLU A 55 -3.60 -19.88 24.95
N ASN A 56 -3.25 -18.83 24.21
CA ASN A 56 -1.90 -18.29 24.09
C ASN A 56 -1.75 -16.85 24.63
N LYS A 57 -2.65 -16.40 25.52
CA LYS A 57 -2.66 -15.03 26.05
C LYS A 57 -1.34 -14.56 26.68
N ASP A 58 -0.51 -15.48 27.16
CA ASP A 58 0.78 -15.20 27.81
C ASP A 58 1.97 -15.42 26.86
N LYS A 59 1.72 -15.74 25.59
CA LYS A 59 2.79 -15.98 24.61
C LYS A 59 3.23 -14.67 23.95
N PRO A 60 4.50 -14.58 23.54
CA PRO A 60 4.94 -13.45 22.72
C PRO A 60 4.13 -13.32 21.44
N LEU A 61 3.71 -12.10 21.16
CA LEU A 61 3.00 -11.71 19.94
C LEU A 61 3.82 -10.62 19.24
N VAL A 62 4.10 -10.81 17.95
CA VAL A 62 4.73 -9.78 17.13
C VAL A 62 3.82 -9.48 15.95
N TRP A 63 3.27 -8.28 15.95
CA TRP A 63 2.64 -7.69 14.78
C TRP A 63 3.73 -7.29 13.80
N PHE A 64 3.54 -7.44 12.51
CA PHE A 64 4.53 -7.03 11.53
C PHE A 64 3.90 -6.42 10.28
N ASN A 65 4.66 -5.61 9.58
CA ASN A 65 4.30 -4.88 8.36
C ASN A 65 3.17 -3.87 8.63
N ARG A 66 1.93 -4.33 8.70
CA ARG A 66 0.77 -3.48 8.95
C ARG A 66 0.54 -3.32 10.45
N GLN A 67 0.52 -2.08 10.92
CA GLN A 67 0.12 -1.78 12.29
C GLN A 67 -1.34 -2.18 12.53
N PRO A 68 -1.69 -2.75 13.69
CA PRO A 68 -3.09 -2.96 14.05
C PRO A 68 -3.79 -1.62 14.14
N SER A 69 -4.89 -1.49 13.43
CA SER A 69 -5.64 -0.23 13.29
C SER A 69 -7.13 -0.47 13.42
N ASN A 70 -7.83 0.53 13.92
CA ASN A 70 -9.28 0.54 13.92
C ASN A 70 -9.79 0.55 12.47
N SER A 71 -10.63 -0.40 12.11
CA SER A 71 -11.12 -0.58 10.75
C SER A 71 -12.02 0.56 10.24
N THR A 72 -12.53 1.39 11.16
CA THR A 72 -13.42 2.51 10.82
C THR A 72 -12.66 3.82 10.73
N THR A 73 -11.72 4.07 11.67
CA THR A 73 -11.00 5.36 11.76
C THR A 73 -9.61 5.32 11.14
N GLY A 74 -9.04 4.13 10.93
CA GLY A 74 -7.65 3.96 10.52
C GLY A 74 -6.62 4.28 11.62
N GLU A 75 -7.09 4.68 12.82
CA GLU A 75 -6.22 5.00 13.94
C GLU A 75 -5.58 3.75 14.53
N LEU A 76 -4.42 3.93 15.16
CA LEU A 76 -3.68 2.86 15.81
C LEU A 76 -4.54 2.18 16.90
N ASP A 77 -4.66 0.85 16.81
CA ASP A 77 -5.29 0.04 17.85
C ASP A 77 -4.31 -0.23 18.97
N THR A 78 -4.34 0.66 19.95
CA THR A 78 -3.46 0.57 21.13
C THR A 78 -3.81 -0.60 22.05
N GLU A 79 -5.05 -1.12 22.01
CA GLU A 79 -5.44 -2.30 22.78
C GLU A 79 -4.80 -3.57 22.19
N ALA A 80 -4.83 -3.73 20.87
CA ALA A 80 -4.15 -4.81 20.18
C ALA A 80 -2.63 -4.78 20.40
N LEU A 81 -2.01 -3.59 20.43
CA LEU A 81 -0.58 -3.45 20.71
C LEU A 81 -0.22 -3.71 22.18
N ASN A 82 -1.17 -3.54 23.08
CA ASN A 82 -0.98 -3.81 24.52
C ASN A 82 -1.68 -5.10 24.97
N PHE A 83 -1.89 -6.04 24.05
CA PHE A 83 -2.59 -7.30 24.34
C PHE A 83 -2.00 -8.04 25.54
N ASN A 84 -0.68 -8.07 25.67
CA ASN A 84 0.05 -8.54 26.86
C ASN A 84 1.40 -7.85 26.97
N GLY A 85 2.15 -8.11 28.06
CA GLY A 85 3.48 -7.52 28.29
C GLY A 85 4.58 -7.98 27.31
N ASN A 86 4.28 -8.94 26.42
CA ASN A 86 5.18 -9.48 25.40
C ASN A 86 4.59 -9.26 23.98
N THR A 87 3.88 -8.17 23.78
CA THR A 87 3.37 -7.78 22.47
C THR A 87 4.27 -6.71 21.86
N TYR A 88 4.67 -6.92 20.63
CA TYR A 88 5.61 -6.08 19.89
C TYR A 88 5.07 -5.77 18.48
N TYR A 89 5.60 -4.71 17.88
CA TYR A 89 5.33 -4.36 16.49
C TYR A 89 6.64 -4.13 15.74
N VAL A 90 6.72 -4.67 14.55
CA VAL A 90 7.79 -4.43 13.58
C VAL A 90 7.15 -3.99 12.28
N GLY A 91 7.43 -2.77 11.88
CA GLY A 91 6.86 -2.21 10.66
C GLY A 91 7.65 -0.99 10.19
N PHE A 92 7.07 -0.28 9.26
CA PHE A 92 7.57 0.99 8.75
C PHE A 92 6.62 2.12 9.15
N ASP A 93 7.10 3.36 9.08
CA ASP A 93 6.23 4.53 9.22
C ASP A 93 5.51 4.80 7.90
N ALA A 94 4.21 4.47 7.86
CA ALA A 94 3.39 4.66 6.67
C ALA A 94 3.30 6.14 6.23
N ASN A 95 3.40 7.08 7.17
CA ASN A 95 3.36 8.51 6.85
C ASN A 95 4.69 8.95 6.24
N GLN A 96 5.82 8.53 6.81
CA GLN A 96 7.15 8.82 6.25
C GLN A 96 7.27 8.26 4.83
N GLY A 97 6.90 7.00 4.61
CA GLY A 97 6.92 6.40 3.28
C GLY A 97 6.00 7.11 2.28
N ALA A 98 4.83 7.58 2.74
CA ALA A 98 3.91 8.36 1.93
C ALA A 98 4.48 9.73 1.55
N GLU A 99 5.15 10.42 2.48
CA GLU A 99 5.84 11.68 2.22
C GLU A 99 7.00 11.48 1.22
N LEU A 100 7.75 10.39 1.36
CA LEU A 100 8.81 10.04 0.41
C LEU A 100 8.27 9.77 -1.00
N GLN A 101 7.14 9.06 -1.13
CA GLN A 101 6.49 8.85 -2.44
C GLN A 101 6.07 10.18 -3.06
N GLY A 102 5.38 11.03 -2.30
CA GLY A 102 4.97 12.35 -2.77
C GLY A 102 6.15 13.22 -3.18
N LYS A 103 7.21 13.24 -2.36
CA LYS A 103 8.45 13.96 -2.67
C LYS A 103 9.14 13.43 -3.93
N MET A 104 9.26 12.13 -4.10
CA MET A 104 9.85 11.49 -5.27
C MET A 104 9.12 11.95 -6.55
N ILE A 105 7.79 11.96 -6.54
CA ILE A 105 6.98 12.40 -7.69
C ILE A 105 7.20 13.91 -7.94
N ALA A 106 7.15 14.75 -6.90
CA ALA A 106 7.38 16.17 -7.04
C ALA A 106 8.79 16.50 -7.57
N ASP A 107 9.81 15.78 -7.10
CA ASP A 107 11.18 15.94 -7.59
C ASP A 107 11.31 15.46 -9.05
N TYR A 108 10.61 14.40 -9.44
CA TYR A 108 10.56 13.95 -10.83
C TYR A 108 9.94 15.02 -11.74
N ILE A 109 8.80 15.59 -11.35
CA ILE A 109 8.16 16.71 -12.09
C ILE A 109 9.16 17.85 -12.29
N LYS A 110 9.86 18.24 -11.23
CA LYS A 110 10.87 19.33 -11.30
C LYS A 110 12.00 19.01 -12.24
N ALA A 111 12.48 17.77 -12.25
CA ALA A 111 13.57 17.34 -13.10
C ALA A 111 13.18 17.21 -14.59
N HIS A 112 11.90 17.12 -14.91
CA HIS A 112 11.35 16.90 -16.26
C HIS A 112 10.36 17.98 -16.67
N ALA A 113 10.44 19.17 -16.09
CA ALA A 113 9.46 20.23 -16.26
C ALA A 113 9.26 20.69 -17.72
N ASP A 114 10.26 20.51 -18.57
CA ASP A 114 10.25 20.84 -20.00
C ASP A 114 9.55 19.78 -20.88
N THR A 115 9.26 18.60 -20.33
CA THR A 115 8.71 17.47 -21.08
C THR A 115 7.53 16.78 -20.42
N ILE A 116 7.29 17.05 -19.14
CA ILE A 116 6.27 16.31 -18.35
C ILE A 116 4.84 16.67 -18.77
N ASP A 117 4.57 17.91 -19.16
CA ASP A 117 3.29 18.36 -19.72
C ASP A 117 3.24 17.93 -21.20
N ARG A 118 2.65 16.77 -21.43
CA ARG A 118 2.71 16.07 -22.72
C ARG A 118 1.86 16.73 -23.80
N ASN A 119 0.74 17.33 -23.43
CA ASN A 119 -0.18 18.01 -24.35
C ASN A 119 0.07 19.52 -24.45
N GLY A 120 0.93 20.07 -23.58
CA GLY A 120 1.31 21.49 -23.59
C GLY A 120 0.19 22.43 -23.12
N ASP A 121 -0.74 21.96 -22.30
CA ASP A 121 -1.87 22.77 -21.82
C ASP A 121 -1.57 23.57 -20.55
N GLY A 122 -0.38 23.41 -19.96
CA GLY A 122 0.07 24.07 -18.73
C GLY A 122 -0.40 23.39 -17.46
N VAL A 123 -0.97 22.18 -17.58
CA VAL A 123 -1.45 21.38 -16.44
C VAL A 123 -0.77 20.03 -16.46
N ILE A 124 -0.12 19.66 -15.37
CA ILE A 124 0.42 18.31 -15.16
C ILE A 124 -0.71 17.44 -14.61
N GLY A 125 -1.28 16.63 -15.46
CA GLY A 125 -2.40 15.75 -15.14
C GLY A 125 -1.92 14.38 -14.63
N TYR A 126 -2.45 13.92 -13.49
CA TYR A 126 -2.15 12.57 -13.02
C TYR A 126 -3.42 11.75 -12.75
N VAL A 127 -3.25 10.43 -12.81
CA VAL A 127 -4.26 9.45 -12.38
C VAL A 127 -3.72 8.63 -11.22
N LEU A 128 -4.61 8.21 -10.30
CA LEU A 128 -4.21 7.55 -9.05
C LEU A 128 -4.97 6.24 -8.82
N ALA A 129 -4.23 5.13 -8.75
CA ALA A 129 -4.74 3.84 -8.33
C ALA A 129 -4.67 3.70 -6.80
N ILE A 130 -5.83 3.69 -6.16
CA ILE A 130 -5.98 3.53 -4.70
C ILE A 130 -6.16 2.05 -4.39
N GLY A 131 -5.40 1.52 -3.43
CA GLY A 131 -5.43 0.10 -3.10
C GLY A 131 -6.72 -0.32 -2.42
N ASP A 132 -6.96 0.21 -1.24
CA ASP A 132 -8.12 -0.08 -0.39
C ASP A 132 -8.43 1.17 0.43
N ILE A 133 -9.59 1.76 0.24
CA ILE A 133 -9.97 3.01 0.93
C ILE A 133 -10.08 2.89 2.44
N GLY A 134 -10.23 1.68 2.97
CA GLY A 134 -10.24 1.39 4.41
C GLY A 134 -8.88 0.98 4.99
N HIS A 135 -7.83 0.90 4.16
CA HIS A 135 -6.52 0.46 4.58
C HIS A 135 -5.64 1.65 4.97
N ASN A 136 -5.05 1.65 6.17
CA ASN A 136 -4.24 2.75 6.68
C ASN A 136 -3.08 3.15 5.74
N ASP A 137 -2.42 2.20 5.09
CA ASP A 137 -1.34 2.50 4.14
C ASP A 137 -1.86 3.16 2.86
N SER A 138 -2.99 2.70 2.31
CA SER A 138 -3.65 3.38 1.18
C SER A 138 -4.01 4.82 1.52
N ILE A 139 -4.58 5.01 2.71
CA ILE A 139 -4.94 6.32 3.24
C ILE A 139 -3.69 7.21 3.32
N ALA A 140 -2.61 6.71 3.94
CA ALA A 140 -1.37 7.45 4.09
C ALA A 140 -0.74 7.79 2.72
N ARG A 141 -0.59 6.80 1.82
CA ARG A 141 0.02 6.96 0.49
C ARG A 141 -0.78 7.92 -0.39
N THR A 142 -2.11 7.81 -0.42
CA THR A 142 -2.99 8.74 -1.14
C THR A 142 -2.85 10.16 -0.61
N ARG A 143 -2.85 10.33 0.73
CA ARG A 143 -2.65 11.63 1.38
C ARG A 143 -1.28 12.22 1.07
N GLY A 144 -0.21 11.43 1.18
CA GLY A 144 1.16 11.88 0.92
C GLY A 144 1.35 12.40 -0.50
N VAL A 145 0.82 11.69 -1.49
CA VAL A 145 0.82 12.12 -2.89
C VAL A 145 0.05 13.44 -3.06
N ARG A 146 -1.20 13.50 -2.62
CA ARG A 146 -2.03 14.68 -2.78
C ARG A 146 -1.47 15.90 -2.04
N SER A 147 -0.90 15.71 -0.85
CA SER A 147 -0.26 16.78 -0.10
C SER A 147 0.98 17.32 -0.82
N ALA A 148 1.84 16.43 -1.33
CA ALA A 148 3.05 16.84 -2.02
C ALA A 148 2.79 17.56 -3.36
N LEU A 149 1.70 17.18 -4.04
CA LEU A 149 1.27 17.77 -5.30
C LEU A 149 0.30 18.96 -5.13
N GLY A 150 -0.05 19.31 -3.88
CA GLY A 150 -0.94 20.42 -3.57
C GLY A 150 -2.41 20.16 -3.93
N THR A 151 -2.78 18.92 -4.24
CA THR A 151 -4.13 18.57 -4.68
C THR A 151 -5.07 18.15 -3.54
N ALA A 152 -4.55 18.04 -2.31
CA ALA A 152 -5.36 17.83 -1.11
C ALA A 152 -6.15 19.12 -0.77
N VAL A 153 -7.41 18.97 -0.37
CA VAL A 153 -8.21 20.09 0.14
C VAL A 153 -7.72 20.46 1.53
N GLU A 154 -7.56 21.77 1.79
CA GLU A 154 -7.15 22.27 3.11
C GLU A 154 -8.14 21.82 4.20
N GLY A 155 -7.58 21.34 5.32
CA GLY A 155 -8.36 20.80 6.43
C GLY A 155 -8.87 19.37 6.24
N SER A 156 -8.70 18.79 5.06
CA SER A 156 -8.88 17.35 4.84
C SER A 156 -7.60 16.61 5.25
N ASN A 157 -7.72 15.33 5.59
CA ASN A 157 -6.55 14.48 5.79
C ASN A 157 -5.88 14.05 4.46
N GLY A 158 -6.30 14.61 3.32
CA GLY A 158 -5.97 14.07 2.00
C GLY A 158 -6.60 12.70 1.76
N ILE A 159 -7.33 12.21 2.75
CA ILE A 159 -8.11 10.99 2.69
C ILE A 159 -9.41 11.35 1.99
N VAL A 160 -9.53 10.88 0.77
CA VAL A 160 -10.80 10.85 0.08
C VAL A 160 -11.18 9.38 0.04
N SER A 161 -12.26 9.06 0.69
CA SER A 161 -12.79 7.69 0.70
C SER A 161 -13.24 7.24 -0.69
N ASP A 162 -13.66 8.20 -1.53
CA ASP A 162 -14.14 7.94 -2.87
C ASP A 162 -13.20 8.48 -3.96
N PRO A 163 -13.21 7.88 -5.15
CA PRO A 163 -12.47 8.36 -6.32
C PRO A 163 -12.89 9.79 -6.72
N VAL A 164 -12.06 10.42 -7.54
CA VAL A 164 -12.38 11.75 -8.13
C VAL A 164 -13.71 11.70 -8.90
N GLY A 165 -14.53 12.71 -8.66
CA GLY A 165 -15.85 12.83 -9.28
C GLY A 165 -16.90 13.19 -8.25
N THR A 166 -17.82 12.30 -7.99
CA THR A 166 -18.92 12.50 -7.05
C THR A 166 -18.92 11.37 -6.03
N ASN A 167 -18.96 11.71 -4.76
CA ASN A 167 -19.13 10.78 -3.66
C ASN A 167 -20.51 10.09 -3.72
N ALA A 168 -20.68 8.99 -2.99
CA ALA A 168 -21.95 8.25 -2.95
C ALA A 168 -23.13 9.10 -2.45
N ASP A 169 -22.88 10.11 -1.65
CA ASP A 169 -23.89 11.08 -1.16
C ASP A 169 -24.14 12.25 -2.14
N GLY A 170 -23.48 12.26 -3.30
CA GLY A 170 -23.60 13.31 -4.32
C GLY A 170 -22.68 14.51 -4.09
N SER A 171 -21.87 14.53 -3.04
CA SER A 171 -20.86 15.58 -2.83
C SER A 171 -19.67 15.41 -3.77
N ALA A 172 -18.94 16.50 -4.06
CA ALA A 172 -17.70 16.44 -4.80
C ALA A 172 -16.59 15.76 -3.97
N THR A 173 -15.69 15.05 -4.65
CA THR A 173 -14.49 14.51 -4.02
C THR A 173 -13.59 15.62 -3.50
N GLN A 174 -12.84 15.33 -2.43
CA GLN A 174 -12.02 16.33 -1.74
C GLN A 174 -10.63 16.48 -2.38
N VAL A 175 -10.61 16.89 -3.63
CA VAL A 175 -9.39 17.27 -4.35
C VAL A 175 -9.55 18.66 -4.98
N GLN A 176 -8.45 19.34 -5.17
CA GLN A 176 -8.34 20.66 -5.80
C GLN A 176 -7.19 20.66 -6.79
N ASP A 177 -7.08 21.69 -7.61
CA ASP A 177 -5.88 21.91 -8.41
C ASP A 177 -4.73 22.37 -7.49
N GLY A 178 -3.58 21.72 -7.65
CA GLY A 178 -2.34 22.08 -6.97
C GLY A 178 -1.42 22.91 -7.87
N THR A 179 -0.25 23.25 -7.34
CA THR A 179 0.80 23.95 -8.09
C THR A 179 2.17 23.43 -7.69
N ILE A 180 3.09 23.36 -8.67
CA ILE A 180 4.50 23.08 -8.43
C ILE A 180 5.33 24.20 -9.10
N ASP A 181 6.24 24.80 -8.33
CA ASP A 181 7.21 25.74 -8.84
C ASP A 181 8.48 25.04 -9.29
N VAL A 182 8.91 25.35 -10.52
CA VAL A 182 10.18 24.86 -11.09
C VAL A 182 10.93 26.07 -11.68
N ASP A 183 12.03 26.45 -11.06
CA ASP A 183 12.91 27.54 -11.52
C ASP A 183 12.16 28.85 -11.84
N GLY A 184 11.13 29.15 -11.05
CA GLY A 184 10.31 30.35 -11.20
C GLY A 184 9.15 30.22 -12.20
N THR A 185 8.95 29.06 -12.78
CA THR A 185 7.74 28.72 -13.56
C THR A 185 6.79 27.88 -12.71
N THR A 186 5.56 28.31 -12.58
CA THR A 186 4.53 27.60 -11.83
C THR A 186 3.71 26.75 -12.80
N PHE A 187 3.69 25.45 -12.55
CA PHE A 187 2.81 24.49 -13.25
C PHE A 187 1.58 24.22 -12.40
N ALA A 188 0.41 24.17 -13.01
CA ALA A 188 -0.77 23.61 -12.38
C ALA A 188 -0.64 22.09 -12.32
N VAL A 189 -1.14 21.47 -11.24
CA VAL A 189 -1.18 20.01 -11.08
C VAL A 189 -2.60 19.58 -10.79
N ARG A 190 -3.07 18.55 -11.48
CA ARG A 190 -4.47 18.11 -11.35
C ARG A 190 -4.59 16.60 -11.25
N GLU A 191 -5.36 16.13 -10.26
CA GLU A 191 -5.83 14.76 -10.23
C GLU A 191 -6.98 14.60 -11.22
N LEU A 192 -6.73 13.94 -12.34
CA LEU A 192 -7.70 13.77 -13.42
C LEU A 192 -8.72 12.67 -13.11
N ALA A 193 -8.25 11.59 -12.49
CA ALA A 193 -9.07 10.48 -12.06
C ALA A 193 -8.38 9.68 -10.95
N SER A 194 -9.16 9.07 -10.09
CA SER A 194 -8.70 8.06 -9.14
C SER A 194 -9.78 7.00 -8.93
N GLN A 195 -9.38 5.83 -8.48
CA GLN A 195 -10.30 4.74 -8.22
C GLN A 195 -9.69 3.76 -7.20
N GLU A 196 -10.54 3.20 -6.33
CA GLU A 196 -10.20 2.02 -5.55
C GLU A 196 -10.06 0.81 -6.48
N MET A 197 -8.92 0.14 -6.41
CA MET A 197 -8.67 -1.05 -7.23
C MET A 197 -9.26 -2.29 -6.58
N LYS A 198 -10.60 -2.35 -6.64
CA LYS A 198 -11.42 -3.41 -6.07
C LYS A 198 -12.13 -4.16 -7.19
N ASN A 199 -11.96 -5.46 -7.25
CA ASN A 199 -12.62 -6.29 -8.25
C ASN A 199 -14.07 -6.65 -7.86
N SER A 200 -14.79 -7.27 -8.78
CA SER A 200 -16.20 -7.66 -8.58
C SER A 200 -16.42 -8.71 -7.47
N ALA A 201 -15.36 -9.41 -7.06
CA ALA A 201 -15.39 -10.34 -5.93
C ALA A 201 -15.12 -9.64 -4.58
N GLY A 202 -14.86 -8.33 -4.59
CA GLY A 202 -14.58 -7.53 -3.40
C GLY A 202 -13.11 -7.51 -2.96
N ALA A 203 -12.22 -8.19 -3.66
CA ALA A 203 -10.78 -8.12 -3.36
C ALA A 203 -10.20 -6.77 -3.82
N THR A 204 -9.46 -6.13 -2.94
CA THR A 204 -8.78 -4.84 -3.14
C THR A 204 -7.33 -5.05 -3.61
N TRP A 205 -6.62 -3.96 -3.97
CA TRP A 205 -5.25 -4.00 -4.53
C TRP A 205 -5.16 -4.83 -5.81
N ASP A 206 -6.24 -4.86 -6.59
CA ASP A 206 -6.38 -5.76 -7.73
C ASP A 206 -5.70 -5.19 -8.98
N ALA A 207 -4.66 -5.89 -9.44
CA ALA A 207 -3.89 -5.52 -10.62
C ALA A 207 -4.71 -5.55 -11.93
N GLY A 208 -5.68 -6.48 -12.03
CA GLY A 208 -6.58 -6.56 -13.18
C GLY A 208 -7.51 -5.35 -13.27
N THR A 209 -8.04 -4.91 -12.12
CA THR A 209 -8.84 -3.67 -12.04
C THR A 209 -7.99 -2.46 -12.41
N ALA A 210 -6.73 -2.39 -11.96
CA ALA A 210 -5.82 -1.30 -12.30
C ALA A 210 -5.53 -1.23 -13.82
N SER A 211 -5.30 -2.38 -14.46
CA SER A 211 -5.12 -2.47 -15.92
C SER A 211 -6.36 -2.02 -16.69
N ASN A 212 -7.56 -2.39 -16.22
CA ASN A 212 -8.81 -1.94 -16.82
C ASN A 212 -9.04 -0.43 -16.61
N ALA A 213 -8.73 0.08 -15.41
CA ALA A 213 -8.88 1.48 -15.07
C ALA A 213 -7.99 2.38 -15.96
N ILE A 214 -6.71 2.05 -16.12
CA ILE A 214 -5.82 2.85 -16.98
C ILE A 214 -6.29 2.84 -18.43
N SER A 215 -6.79 1.72 -18.93
CA SER A 215 -7.33 1.62 -20.28
C SER A 215 -8.55 2.53 -20.50
N ALA A 216 -9.44 2.58 -19.50
CA ALA A 216 -10.62 3.45 -19.51
C ALA A 216 -10.23 4.93 -19.40
N TRP A 217 -9.31 5.26 -18.52
CA TRP A 217 -8.80 6.63 -18.32
C TRP A 217 -8.07 7.11 -19.59
N ALA A 218 -7.19 6.29 -20.16
CA ALA A 218 -6.50 6.62 -21.40
C ALA A 218 -7.47 6.88 -22.57
N SER A 219 -8.55 6.11 -22.65
CA SER A 219 -9.57 6.32 -23.67
C SER A 219 -10.33 7.64 -23.53
N SER A 220 -10.49 8.16 -22.31
CA SER A 220 -11.27 9.37 -22.03
C SER A 220 -10.42 10.63 -21.87
N LEU A 221 -9.20 10.50 -21.34
CA LEU A 221 -8.31 11.60 -20.98
C LEU A 221 -7.13 11.76 -21.96
N GLY A 222 -6.73 10.66 -22.61
CA GLY A 222 -5.68 10.68 -23.64
C GLY A 222 -4.37 11.31 -23.17
N ASP A 223 -3.88 12.28 -23.95
CA ASP A 223 -2.60 12.95 -23.70
C ASP A 223 -2.61 13.91 -22.52
N SER A 224 -3.75 14.09 -21.84
CA SER A 224 -3.80 14.84 -20.57
C SER A 224 -3.27 14.03 -19.38
N ILE A 225 -3.02 12.72 -19.53
CA ILE A 225 -2.39 11.92 -18.50
C ILE A 225 -0.88 12.05 -18.65
N ASP A 226 -0.25 12.80 -17.77
CA ASP A 226 1.20 13.01 -17.73
C ASP A 226 1.90 12.07 -16.76
N ILE A 227 1.19 11.64 -15.72
CA ILE A 227 1.74 10.77 -14.66
C ILE A 227 0.69 9.73 -14.24
N VAL A 228 1.15 8.51 -14.02
CA VAL A 228 0.38 7.43 -13.38
C VAL A 228 0.95 7.17 -11.99
N ILE A 229 0.08 7.17 -10.98
CA ILE A 229 0.46 6.95 -9.59
C ILE A 229 -0.32 5.77 -9.03
N SER A 230 0.36 4.94 -8.25
CA SER A 230 -0.25 3.76 -7.64
C SER A 230 0.16 3.64 -6.17
N ASN A 231 -0.77 3.17 -5.35
CA ASN A 231 -0.49 2.89 -3.94
C ASN A 231 0.45 1.67 -3.76
N ASN A 232 0.63 0.81 -4.77
CA ASN A 232 1.64 -0.25 -4.75
C ASN A 232 2.17 -0.59 -6.14
N ASP A 233 3.28 -1.34 -6.19
CA ASP A 233 3.90 -1.77 -7.45
C ASP A 233 3.05 -2.80 -8.20
N GLY A 234 2.31 -3.66 -7.52
CA GLY A 234 1.49 -4.66 -8.19
C GLY A 234 0.46 -4.04 -9.13
N MET A 235 -0.23 -3.02 -8.69
CA MET A 235 -1.16 -2.23 -9.50
C MET A 235 -0.41 -1.30 -10.47
N GLY A 236 0.67 -0.65 -10.00
CA GLY A 236 1.50 0.24 -10.81
C GLY A 236 2.08 -0.46 -12.04
N MET A 237 2.66 -1.64 -11.86
CA MET A 237 3.19 -2.46 -12.95
C MET A 237 2.11 -2.95 -13.92
N ALA A 238 0.91 -3.25 -13.41
CA ALA A 238 -0.21 -3.61 -14.28
C ALA A 238 -0.61 -2.45 -15.20
N MET A 239 -0.66 -1.23 -14.69
CA MET A 239 -0.93 -0.03 -15.50
C MET A 239 0.23 0.30 -16.43
N PHE A 240 1.47 0.19 -15.94
CA PHE A 240 2.67 0.41 -16.73
C PHE A 240 2.74 -0.49 -17.95
N ASN A 241 2.60 -1.80 -17.75
CA ASN A 241 2.64 -2.80 -18.82
C ASN A 241 1.45 -2.71 -19.77
N SER A 242 0.30 -2.24 -19.30
CA SER A 242 -0.92 -2.16 -20.12
C SER A 242 -0.98 -0.93 -21.00
N TRP A 243 -0.35 0.17 -20.60
CA TRP A 243 -0.48 1.44 -21.31
C TRP A 243 0.70 2.40 -21.14
N SER A 244 1.16 2.64 -19.92
CA SER A 244 2.05 3.76 -19.64
C SER A 244 3.41 3.62 -20.31
N GLN A 245 3.98 2.41 -20.36
CA GLN A 245 5.28 2.14 -20.98
C GLN A 245 5.26 2.48 -22.48
N GLU A 246 4.26 2.00 -23.21
CA GLU A 246 4.15 2.24 -24.65
C GLU A 246 3.94 3.73 -24.97
N ASN A 247 3.30 4.47 -24.05
CA ASN A 247 2.98 5.88 -24.21
C ASN A 247 4.02 6.83 -23.59
N GLY A 248 5.10 6.29 -23.01
CA GLY A 248 6.16 7.09 -22.39
C GLY A 248 5.70 7.86 -21.15
N VAL A 249 4.67 7.37 -20.44
CA VAL A 249 4.13 8.00 -19.24
C VAL A 249 4.79 7.41 -18.00
N PRO A 250 5.46 8.21 -17.17
CA PRO A 250 6.07 7.71 -15.95
C PRO A 250 5.01 7.17 -14.99
N THR A 251 5.28 6.00 -14.42
CA THR A 251 4.43 5.37 -13.43
C THR A 251 5.16 5.24 -12.10
N PHE A 252 4.53 5.63 -11.01
CA PHE A 252 5.10 5.57 -9.68
C PHE A 252 4.33 4.59 -8.80
N GLY A 253 5.07 3.74 -8.10
CA GLY A 253 4.52 2.72 -7.22
C GLY A 253 5.05 2.79 -5.78
N TYR A 254 4.92 1.68 -5.09
CA TYR A 254 5.36 1.50 -3.72
C TYR A 254 5.61 0.00 -3.48
N ASP A 255 6.50 -0.38 -2.60
CA ASP A 255 6.95 -1.70 -2.16
C ASP A 255 8.35 -2.10 -2.66
N ALA A 256 8.87 -1.45 -3.70
CA ALA A 256 10.13 -1.77 -4.37
C ALA A 256 10.20 -3.25 -4.80
N ASN A 257 9.13 -3.74 -5.44
CA ASN A 257 9.11 -5.08 -6.01
C ASN A 257 10.20 -5.21 -7.09
N ALA A 258 10.79 -6.37 -7.21
CA ALA A 258 11.95 -6.59 -8.08
C ALA A 258 11.66 -6.27 -9.56
N ASP A 259 10.46 -6.52 -10.04
CA ASP A 259 10.01 -6.20 -11.39
C ASP A 259 9.83 -4.68 -11.57
N ALA A 260 9.26 -3.96 -10.59
CA ALA A 260 9.14 -2.51 -10.63
C ALA A 260 10.50 -1.82 -10.59
N VAL A 261 11.42 -2.28 -9.73
CA VAL A 261 12.80 -1.76 -9.68
C VAL A 261 13.53 -2.00 -11.01
N ALA A 262 13.35 -3.16 -11.64
CA ALA A 262 13.93 -3.43 -12.95
C ALA A 262 13.33 -2.53 -14.05
N ALA A 263 12.02 -2.27 -14.00
CA ALA A 263 11.29 -1.46 -14.97
C ALA A 263 11.67 0.05 -14.93
N ILE A 264 12.37 0.52 -13.89
CA ILE A 264 12.90 1.90 -13.86
C ILE A 264 13.79 2.17 -15.08
N ALA A 265 14.58 1.17 -15.50
CA ALA A 265 15.39 1.28 -16.71
C ALA A 265 14.57 1.42 -18.00
N ASP A 266 13.32 1.04 -17.97
CA ASP A 266 12.38 1.04 -19.09
C ASP A 266 11.32 2.17 -18.99
N GLY A 267 11.50 3.12 -18.04
CA GLY A 267 10.65 4.29 -17.90
C GLY A 267 9.63 4.24 -16.74
N TYR A 268 9.69 3.22 -15.86
CA TYR A 268 8.96 3.28 -14.60
C TYR A 268 9.56 4.40 -13.75
N GLY A 269 8.73 5.34 -13.27
CA GLY A 269 9.20 6.58 -12.64
C GLY A 269 9.90 6.37 -11.30
N GLY A 270 9.47 5.38 -10.53
CA GLY A 270 10.07 5.04 -9.26
C GLY A 270 9.14 4.31 -8.30
N THR A 271 9.70 3.82 -7.20
CA THR A 271 8.99 3.10 -6.14
C THR A 271 9.66 3.34 -4.79
N ILE A 272 8.93 3.17 -3.71
CA ILE A 272 9.41 3.32 -2.33
C ILE A 272 9.58 1.94 -1.70
N SER A 273 10.76 1.69 -1.13
CA SER A 273 11.00 0.47 -0.36
C SER A 273 10.50 0.61 1.07
N GLN A 274 9.77 -0.37 1.54
CA GLN A 274 9.44 -0.54 2.95
C GLN A 274 10.32 -1.61 3.64
N HIS A 275 11.35 -2.09 2.96
CA HIS A 275 12.31 -3.07 3.47
C HIS A 275 11.66 -4.31 4.11
N ALA A 276 10.78 -4.96 3.37
CA ALA A 276 10.03 -6.13 3.86
C ALA A 276 10.92 -7.28 4.36
N ASP A 277 12.10 -7.45 3.78
CA ASP A 277 13.14 -8.40 4.19
C ASP A 277 13.69 -8.08 5.59
N VAL A 278 13.98 -6.81 5.86
CA VAL A 278 14.43 -6.33 7.18
C VAL A 278 13.33 -6.50 8.21
N GLN A 279 12.10 -6.14 7.88
CA GLN A 279 10.94 -6.35 8.75
C GLN A 279 10.78 -7.83 9.12
N ALA A 280 10.86 -8.73 8.13
CA ALA A 280 10.78 -10.17 8.36
C ALA A 280 11.90 -10.66 9.29
N TYR A 281 13.14 -10.23 9.05
CA TYR A 281 14.28 -10.57 9.92
C TYR A 281 14.06 -10.07 11.35
N LEU A 282 13.68 -8.82 11.54
CA LEU A 282 13.46 -8.22 12.86
C LEU A 282 12.30 -8.89 13.60
N THR A 283 11.20 -9.21 12.90
CA THR A 283 10.06 -9.94 13.47
C THR A 283 10.50 -11.28 14.05
N LEU A 284 11.25 -12.05 13.28
CA LEU A 284 11.76 -13.35 13.73
C LEU A 284 12.77 -13.21 14.88
N ARG A 285 13.60 -12.17 14.83
CA ARG A 285 14.59 -11.90 15.87
C ARG A 285 13.94 -11.52 17.18
N LEU A 286 12.96 -10.61 17.18
CA LEU A 286 12.18 -10.23 18.34
C LEU A 286 11.45 -11.41 18.95
N LEU A 287 10.74 -12.17 18.12
CA LEU A 287 10.01 -13.35 18.58
C LEU A 287 10.97 -14.36 19.23
N ARG A 288 12.14 -14.56 18.65
CA ARG A 288 13.16 -15.45 19.19
C ARG A 288 13.67 -14.95 20.55
N ASN A 289 14.00 -13.66 20.65
CA ASN A 289 14.48 -13.05 21.90
C ASN A 289 13.44 -13.19 23.01
N ALA A 290 12.17 -12.91 22.71
CA ALA A 290 11.08 -13.05 23.66
C ALA A 290 10.87 -14.51 24.13
N LEU A 291 10.98 -15.48 23.24
CA LEU A 291 10.87 -16.91 23.57
C LEU A 291 12.05 -17.44 24.39
N ASP A 292 13.26 -16.94 24.13
CA ASP A 292 14.47 -17.31 24.87
C ASP A 292 14.57 -16.57 26.22
N GLY A 293 13.71 -15.59 26.50
CA GLY A 293 13.72 -14.80 27.74
C GLY A 293 14.94 -13.88 27.86
N VAL A 294 15.56 -13.50 26.75
CA VAL A 294 16.66 -12.53 26.71
C VAL A 294 16.14 -11.12 26.45
N ASP A 295 17.00 -10.10 26.60
CA ASP A 295 16.65 -8.73 26.23
C ASP A 295 16.11 -8.69 24.79
N ILE A 296 14.97 -8.03 24.59
CA ILE A 296 14.24 -8.02 23.32
C ILE A 296 15.08 -7.46 22.17
N ASN A 297 15.98 -6.53 22.47
CA ASN A 297 16.85 -5.89 21.49
C ASN A 297 18.16 -6.64 21.23
N THR A 298 18.35 -7.84 21.83
CA THR A 298 19.58 -8.61 21.65
C THR A 298 19.86 -8.91 20.17
N GLY A 299 20.97 -8.38 19.66
CA GLY A 299 21.40 -8.55 18.25
C GLY A 299 20.54 -7.80 17.24
N ILE A 300 19.80 -6.79 17.70
CA ILE A 300 19.14 -5.79 16.86
C ILE A 300 20.04 -4.56 16.90
N ALA A 301 20.50 -4.13 15.74
CA ALA A 301 21.31 -2.94 15.61
C ALA A 301 20.43 -1.69 15.76
N THR A 302 20.69 -0.86 16.73
CA THR A 302 20.05 0.43 16.97
C THR A 302 18.52 0.41 17.11
N PRO A 303 17.98 0.16 18.34
CA PRO A 303 16.66 0.68 18.66
C PRO A 303 16.69 2.21 18.60
N ASP A 304 15.56 2.83 18.26
CA ASP A 304 15.44 4.28 18.34
C ASP A 304 15.66 4.80 19.77
N ALA A 305 15.72 6.11 19.97
CA ALA A 305 15.96 6.72 21.27
C ALA A 305 14.88 6.40 22.31
N ALA A 306 13.71 5.90 21.90
CA ALA A 306 12.64 5.43 22.76
C ALA A 306 12.71 3.93 23.08
N GLY A 307 13.69 3.21 22.51
CA GLY A 307 13.84 1.77 22.68
C GLY A 307 12.96 0.95 21.75
N ASN A 308 12.27 1.58 20.82
CA ASN A 308 11.52 0.89 19.78
C ASN A 308 12.47 0.36 18.71
N VAL A 309 12.07 -0.71 18.04
CA VAL A 309 12.81 -1.19 16.88
C VAL A 309 12.62 -0.20 15.75
N LEU A 310 13.73 0.22 15.16
CA LEU A 310 13.69 1.17 14.05
C LEU A 310 12.86 0.65 12.90
N SER A 311 12.13 1.57 12.30
CA SER A 311 11.76 1.44 10.91
C SER A 311 13.02 1.19 10.08
N SER A 312 12.90 0.37 9.09
CA SER A 312 13.93 0.16 8.08
C SER A 312 14.05 1.42 7.24
N ASP A 313 14.99 2.29 7.59
CA ASP A 313 15.41 3.38 6.71
C ASP A 313 16.23 2.84 5.54
#